data_4cb8c8267097d0664043452f85269aae
#
_entry.id   4cb8c8267097d0664043452f85269aae
#
_cell.length_a   1.000
_cell.length_b   1.000
_cell.length_c   1.000
_cell.angle_alpha   90.00
_cell.angle_beta   90.00
_cell.angle_gamma   90.00
#
_symmetry.space_group_name_H-M   'P 1'
#
loop_
_entity.id
_entity.type
_entity.pdbx_description
1 polymer ?
#
loop_
_entity_poly.entity_id
_entity_poly.type
_entity_poly.pdbx_seq_one_letter_code
_entity_poly.pdbx_strand_id
1 'polypeptide(L)'
;MARTVNDRLQDETIAHGLYVSRYGTGVARRMVALLNKLDSELAAKLMVLLDGKRADTYSARRLASLLAGVRDLNQQAYEPVNTALARELVRYVEYETGYQLDLFSSIIPQQILKHVPLQSIAPEQVYAGAVAQPFQGRLLKEWGKKLESDRLDKITNAVRSGFLQGETVEQIVKRVAGTPQRNREDGVINTARRDLAVVTRTAVNHMAATARQEFAQVNSDIVKA
;
A
#
# COMPACT_ATOMS: atom_id res chain seq x y z
N MET A 1 2.13 -30.41 -32.41
CA MET A 1 0.74 -30.57 -31.92
C MET A 1 0.14 -29.20 -31.73
N ALA A 2 -1.13 -28.98 -32.12
CA ALA A 2 -1.81 -27.72 -31.83
C ALA A 2 -2.01 -27.60 -30.31
N ARG A 3 -1.68 -26.42 -29.73
CA ARG A 3 -1.89 -26.16 -28.29
C ARG A 3 -3.38 -26.19 -27.98
N THR A 4 -3.76 -26.83 -26.88
CA THR A 4 -5.14 -26.82 -26.40
C THR A 4 -5.52 -25.47 -25.80
N VAL A 5 -6.82 -25.20 -25.59
CA VAL A 5 -7.32 -24.00 -24.87
C VAL A 5 -6.70 -23.95 -23.47
N ASN A 6 -6.64 -25.09 -22.78
CA ASN A 6 -6.09 -25.14 -21.42
C ASN A 6 -4.58 -24.85 -21.37
N ASP A 7 -3.80 -25.36 -22.35
CA ASP A 7 -2.36 -25.05 -22.41
C ASP A 7 -2.12 -23.54 -22.60
N ARG A 8 -2.91 -22.91 -23.46
CA ARG A 8 -2.84 -21.45 -23.68
C ARG A 8 -3.26 -20.66 -22.43
N LEU A 9 -4.33 -21.08 -21.78
CA LEU A 9 -4.80 -20.43 -20.54
C LEU A 9 -3.75 -20.56 -19.43
N GLN A 10 -3.09 -21.70 -19.31
CA GLN A 10 -2.05 -21.89 -18.30
C GLN A 10 -0.84 -20.97 -18.56
N ASP A 11 -0.34 -20.91 -19.81
CA ASP A 11 0.78 -20.04 -20.17
C ASP A 11 0.45 -18.57 -19.87
N GLU A 12 -0.73 -18.10 -20.26
CA GLU A 12 -1.20 -16.72 -20.03
C GLU A 12 -1.39 -16.44 -18.53
N THR A 13 -1.90 -17.38 -17.76
CA THR A 13 -2.07 -17.23 -16.31
C THR A 13 -0.72 -17.05 -15.62
N ILE A 14 0.31 -17.81 -16.03
CA ILE A 14 1.67 -17.68 -15.50
C ILE A 14 2.26 -16.32 -15.88
N ALA A 15 2.16 -15.94 -17.16
CA ALA A 15 2.68 -14.67 -17.65
C ALA A 15 2.01 -13.49 -16.95
N HIS A 16 0.69 -13.55 -16.79
CA HIS A 16 -0.08 -12.52 -16.06
C HIS A 16 0.27 -12.49 -14.58
N GLY A 17 0.49 -13.62 -13.92
CA GLY A 17 0.94 -13.65 -12.52
C GLY A 17 2.28 -12.92 -12.32
N LEU A 18 3.21 -13.05 -13.28
CA LEU A 18 4.45 -12.27 -13.28
C LEU A 18 4.20 -10.78 -13.49
N TYR A 19 3.27 -10.42 -14.38
CA TYR A 19 2.87 -9.02 -14.58
C TYR A 19 2.29 -8.42 -13.30
N VAL A 20 1.32 -9.08 -12.64
CA VAL A 20 0.72 -8.66 -11.37
C VAL A 20 1.78 -8.40 -10.31
N SER A 21 2.74 -9.32 -10.17
CA SER A 21 3.85 -9.20 -9.22
C SER A 21 4.73 -7.97 -9.51
N ARG A 22 5.08 -7.75 -10.79
CA ARG A 22 5.87 -6.59 -11.22
C ARG A 22 5.09 -5.29 -11.03
N TYR A 23 3.81 -5.27 -11.38
CA TYR A 23 2.94 -4.12 -11.18
C TYR A 23 2.85 -3.76 -9.70
N GLY A 24 2.53 -4.72 -8.82
CA GLY A 24 2.47 -4.53 -7.37
C GLY A 24 3.79 -4.00 -6.79
N THR A 25 4.92 -4.48 -7.30
CA THR A 25 6.25 -3.95 -6.92
C THR A 25 6.43 -2.51 -7.39
N GLY A 26 5.96 -2.16 -8.58
CA GLY A 26 5.97 -0.78 -9.10
C GLY A 26 5.13 0.17 -8.26
N VAL A 27 3.90 -0.23 -7.90
CA VAL A 27 3.02 0.54 -7.00
C VAL A 27 3.69 0.72 -5.64
N ALA A 28 4.23 -0.35 -5.06
CA ALA A 28 4.91 -0.28 -3.77
C ALA A 28 6.09 0.72 -3.78
N ARG A 29 6.90 0.73 -4.85
CA ARG A 29 7.98 1.71 -5.02
C ARG A 29 7.46 3.15 -5.07
N ARG A 30 6.35 3.42 -5.77
CA ARG A 30 5.73 4.76 -5.82
C ARG A 30 5.22 5.20 -4.45
N MET A 31 4.56 4.30 -3.71
CA MET A 31 4.07 4.59 -2.35
C MET A 31 5.22 4.87 -1.37
N VAL A 32 6.28 4.08 -1.43
CA VAL A 32 7.49 4.30 -0.61
C VAL A 32 8.19 5.61 -1.00
N ALA A 33 8.29 5.93 -2.30
CA ALA A 33 8.89 7.19 -2.75
C ALA A 33 8.09 8.41 -2.26
N LEU A 34 6.75 8.33 -2.30
CA LEU A 34 5.87 9.37 -1.76
C LEU A 34 6.07 9.52 -0.25
N LEU A 35 6.10 8.41 0.50
CA LEU A 35 6.34 8.44 1.95
C LEU A 35 7.73 9.02 2.26
N ASN A 36 8.77 8.70 1.49
CA ASN A 36 10.12 9.25 1.67
C ASN A 36 10.17 10.78 1.50
N LYS A 37 9.42 11.31 0.52
CA LYS A 37 9.29 12.76 0.35
C LYS A 37 8.64 13.40 1.59
N LEU A 38 7.54 12.82 2.04
CA LEU A 38 6.82 13.30 3.22
C LEU A 38 7.63 13.11 4.52
N ASP A 39 8.47 12.08 4.60
CA ASP A 39 9.40 11.87 5.73
C ASP A 39 10.48 12.96 5.82
N SER A 40 10.91 13.49 4.70
CA SER A 40 11.86 14.61 4.68
C SER A 40 11.20 15.90 5.20
N GLU A 41 9.95 16.14 4.83
CA GLU A 41 9.16 17.26 5.37
C GLU A 41 8.84 17.05 6.86
N LEU A 42 8.52 15.82 7.27
CA LEU A 42 8.30 15.47 8.68
C LEU A 42 9.56 15.74 9.51
N ALA A 43 10.74 15.35 9.03
CA ALA A 43 12.00 15.58 9.74
C ALA A 43 12.26 17.09 9.94
N ALA A 44 12.02 17.92 8.92
CA ALA A 44 12.16 19.37 9.02
C ALA A 44 11.16 19.98 10.01
N LYS A 45 9.88 19.59 9.93
CA LYS A 45 8.83 20.05 10.85
C LYS A 45 9.07 19.57 12.27
N LEU A 46 9.58 18.34 12.46
CA LEU A 46 9.94 17.80 13.76
C LEU A 46 11.08 18.60 14.40
N MET A 47 12.08 19.01 13.60
CA MET A 47 13.15 19.88 14.08
C MET A 47 12.60 21.20 14.61
N VAL A 48 11.74 21.89 13.86
CA VAL A 48 11.08 23.14 14.28
C VAL A 48 10.24 22.92 15.53
N LEU A 49 9.48 21.83 15.60
CA LEU A 49 8.61 21.51 16.73
C LEU A 49 9.42 21.26 18.02
N LEU A 50 10.57 20.61 17.90
CA LEU A 50 11.47 20.33 19.03
C LEU A 50 12.24 21.59 19.46
N ASP A 51 12.74 22.39 18.51
CA ASP A 51 13.54 23.59 18.79
C ASP A 51 12.69 24.70 19.44
N GLY A 52 11.48 24.93 18.94
CA GLY A 52 10.54 25.91 19.53
C GLY A 52 10.11 25.59 20.96
N LYS A 53 10.46 24.41 21.49
CA LYS A 53 10.17 23.95 22.85
C LYS A 53 11.39 23.78 23.73
N ARG A 54 12.51 24.33 23.34
CA ARG A 54 13.74 24.43 24.14
C ARG A 54 13.50 25.32 25.35
N ALA A 55 13.30 24.77 26.51
CA ALA A 55 13.44 25.45 27.78
C ALA A 55 13.93 24.46 28.82
N ASP A 56 14.72 24.94 29.72
CA ASP A 56 15.58 24.25 30.68
C ASP A 56 14.90 23.31 31.69
N THR A 57 13.59 23.05 31.55
CA THR A 57 12.85 22.22 32.50
C THR A 57 11.98 21.17 31.81
N TYR A 58 12.22 19.90 32.11
CA TYR A 58 11.31 18.79 31.81
C TYR A 58 9.94 19.05 32.42
N SER A 59 8.89 19.08 31.61
CA SER A 59 7.52 19.04 32.09
C SER A 59 6.70 18.04 31.29
N ALA A 60 5.90 17.23 31.97
CA ALA A 60 4.99 16.27 31.36
C ALA A 60 4.02 16.92 30.36
N ARG A 61 3.57 18.16 30.67
CA ARG A 61 2.69 18.95 29.78
C ARG A 61 3.37 19.27 28.44
N ARG A 62 4.64 19.58 28.48
CA ARG A 62 5.46 19.91 27.33
C ARG A 62 5.69 18.71 26.42
N LEU A 63 6.04 17.57 27.03
CA LEU A 63 6.14 16.29 26.30
C LEU A 63 4.79 15.92 25.67
N ALA A 64 3.68 16.04 26.37
CA ALA A 64 2.34 15.76 25.84
C ALA A 64 2.01 16.64 24.61
N SER A 65 2.30 17.95 24.69
CA SER A 65 2.10 18.89 23.56
C SER A 65 3.00 18.56 22.36
N LEU A 66 4.25 18.12 22.61
CA LEU A 66 5.17 17.68 21.58
C LEU A 66 4.64 16.42 20.88
N LEU A 67 4.20 15.43 21.64
CA LEU A 67 3.67 14.17 21.10
C LEU A 67 2.36 14.37 20.33
N ALA A 68 1.53 15.34 20.71
CA ALA A 68 0.36 15.73 19.93
C ALA A 68 0.78 16.27 18.55
N GLY A 69 1.75 17.19 18.49
CA GLY A 69 2.30 17.68 17.21
C GLY A 69 2.92 16.58 16.36
N VAL A 70 3.60 15.61 16.97
CA VAL A 70 4.13 14.43 16.26
C VAL A 70 3.01 13.60 15.64
N ARG A 71 1.90 13.41 16.35
CA ARG A 71 0.72 12.71 15.83
C ARG A 71 0.16 13.39 14.58
N ASP A 72 -0.05 14.70 14.66
CA ASP A 72 -0.59 15.50 13.56
C ASP A 72 0.32 15.43 12.31
N LEU A 73 1.63 15.52 12.50
CA LEU A 73 2.62 15.39 11.43
C LEU A 73 2.59 13.99 10.80
N ASN A 74 2.43 12.95 11.62
CA ASN A 74 2.36 11.58 11.13
C ASN A 74 1.10 11.34 10.29
N GLN A 75 -0.05 11.82 10.74
CA GLN A 75 -1.32 11.75 10.03
C GLN A 75 -1.22 12.46 8.67
N GLN A 76 -0.72 13.70 8.65
CA GLN A 76 -0.50 14.47 7.42
C GLN A 76 0.40 13.75 6.42
N ALA A 77 1.35 12.94 6.87
CA ALA A 77 2.20 12.15 5.99
C ALA A 77 1.49 10.92 5.40
N TYR A 78 0.57 10.28 6.15
CA TYR A 78 -0.09 9.05 5.69
C TYR A 78 -1.34 9.28 4.83
N GLU A 79 -2.05 10.37 5.01
CA GLU A 79 -3.27 10.67 4.24
C GLU A 79 -3.03 10.71 2.71
N PRO A 80 -2.00 11.43 2.19
CA PRO A 80 -1.68 11.40 0.77
C PRO A 80 -1.27 10.02 0.26
N VAL A 81 -0.58 9.21 1.08
CA VAL A 81 -0.16 7.85 0.72
C VAL A 81 -1.37 6.94 0.56
N ASN A 82 -2.30 6.96 1.52
CA ASN A 82 -3.53 6.18 1.47
C ASN A 82 -4.40 6.56 0.26
N THR A 83 -4.53 7.86 -0.01
CA THR A 83 -5.26 8.38 -1.17
C THR A 83 -4.61 7.94 -2.49
N ALA A 84 -3.28 8.04 -2.59
CA ALA A 84 -2.55 7.60 -3.77
C ALA A 84 -2.66 6.10 -4.00
N LEU A 85 -2.57 5.29 -2.94
CA LEU A 85 -2.75 3.84 -3.01
C LEU A 85 -4.14 3.48 -3.51
N ALA A 86 -5.20 4.09 -2.97
CA ALA A 86 -6.57 3.84 -3.41
C ALA A 86 -6.75 4.13 -4.91
N ARG A 87 -6.19 5.24 -5.42
CA ARG A 87 -6.23 5.57 -6.86
C ARG A 87 -5.50 4.56 -7.73
N GLU A 88 -4.35 4.08 -7.29
CA GLU A 88 -3.60 3.04 -8.00
C GLU A 88 -4.37 1.73 -8.06
N LEU A 89 -5.06 1.35 -6.98
CA LEU A 89 -5.85 0.13 -6.92
C LEU A 89 -7.10 0.22 -7.83
N VAL A 90 -7.77 1.37 -7.90
CA VAL A 90 -8.89 1.60 -8.84
C VAL A 90 -8.40 1.40 -10.28
N ARG A 91 -7.31 2.07 -10.69
CA ARG A 91 -6.74 1.93 -12.04
C ARG A 91 -6.33 0.49 -12.35
N TYR A 92 -5.81 -0.20 -11.33
CA TYR A 92 -5.44 -1.59 -11.51
C TYR A 92 -6.65 -2.49 -11.75
N VAL A 93 -7.74 -2.29 -11.01
CA VAL A 93 -8.99 -3.05 -11.21
C VAL A 93 -9.59 -2.79 -12.59
N GLU A 94 -9.59 -1.54 -13.07
CA GLU A 94 -10.01 -1.19 -14.45
C GLU A 94 -9.21 -1.99 -15.49
N TYR A 95 -7.89 -2.05 -15.33
CA TYR A 95 -7.03 -2.86 -16.20
C TYR A 95 -7.33 -4.35 -16.09
N GLU A 96 -7.43 -4.87 -14.87
CA GLU A 96 -7.58 -6.30 -14.61
C GLU A 96 -8.90 -6.85 -15.14
N THR A 97 -10.00 -6.11 -14.98
CA THR A 97 -11.32 -6.51 -15.50
C THR A 97 -11.34 -6.57 -17.01
N GLY A 98 -10.74 -5.60 -17.70
CA GLY A 98 -10.56 -5.61 -19.15
C GLY A 98 -9.69 -6.78 -19.60
N TYR A 99 -8.55 -6.99 -18.93
CA TYR A 99 -7.64 -8.09 -19.25
C TYR A 99 -8.33 -9.47 -19.16
N GLN A 100 -9.13 -9.71 -18.13
CA GLN A 100 -9.85 -10.99 -18.00
C GLN A 100 -10.80 -11.22 -19.18
N LEU A 101 -11.57 -10.23 -19.56
CA LEU A 101 -12.47 -10.32 -20.72
C LEU A 101 -11.72 -10.58 -22.02
N ASP A 102 -10.64 -9.84 -22.28
CA ASP A 102 -9.84 -9.96 -23.49
C ASP A 102 -9.14 -11.33 -23.55
N LEU A 103 -8.59 -11.80 -22.44
CA LEU A 103 -7.95 -13.10 -22.33
C LEU A 103 -8.89 -14.23 -22.75
N PHE A 104 -10.07 -14.31 -22.11
CA PHE A 104 -11.00 -15.38 -22.39
C PHE A 104 -11.63 -15.24 -23.79
N SER A 105 -11.87 -14.02 -24.26
CA SER A 105 -12.34 -13.75 -25.63
C SER A 105 -11.35 -14.22 -26.69
N SER A 106 -10.04 -14.17 -26.40
CA SER A 106 -8.98 -14.59 -27.32
C SER A 106 -8.72 -16.09 -27.33
N ILE A 107 -9.00 -16.76 -26.21
CA ILE A 107 -8.67 -18.18 -26.02
C ILE A 107 -9.84 -19.09 -26.39
N ILE A 108 -11.08 -18.70 -26.05
CA ILE A 108 -12.27 -19.49 -26.30
C ILE A 108 -12.65 -19.44 -27.80
N PRO A 109 -12.93 -20.58 -28.43
CA PRO A 109 -13.36 -20.62 -29.84
C PRO A 109 -14.60 -19.77 -30.09
N GLN A 110 -14.59 -19.00 -31.18
CA GLN A 110 -15.71 -18.11 -31.54
C GLN A 110 -17.05 -18.83 -31.73
N GLN A 111 -17.01 -20.12 -32.11
CA GLN A 111 -18.23 -20.93 -32.21
C GLN A 111 -18.92 -21.08 -30.85
N ILE A 112 -18.14 -21.21 -29.75
CA ILE A 112 -18.68 -21.30 -28.38
C ILE A 112 -19.22 -19.95 -27.96
N LEU A 113 -18.46 -18.86 -28.17
CA LEU A 113 -18.85 -17.51 -27.78
C LEU A 113 -20.11 -16.99 -28.49
N LYS A 114 -20.43 -17.53 -29.67
CA LYS A 114 -21.70 -17.21 -30.36
C LYS A 114 -22.93 -17.76 -29.62
N HIS A 115 -22.79 -18.85 -28.90
CA HIS A 115 -23.89 -19.48 -28.17
C HIS A 115 -23.92 -19.07 -26.70
N VAL A 116 -22.74 -18.83 -26.10
CA VAL A 116 -22.60 -18.40 -24.72
C VAL A 116 -21.61 -17.23 -24.69
N PRO A 117 -22.12 -15.97 -24.85
CA PRO A 117 -21.26 -14.80 -24.83
C PRO A 117 -20.69 -14.55 -23.43
N LEU A 118 -19.43 -14.11 -23.37
CA LEU A 118 -18.81 -13.68 -22.11
C LEU A 118 -19.47 -12.41 -21.59
N GLN A 119 -19.66 -12.38 -20.28
CA GLN A 119 -20.15 -11.21 -19.56
C GLN A 119 -18.96 -10.42 -19.01
N SER A 120 -18.99 -9.10 -19.21
CA SER A 120 -18.07 -8.18 -18.57
C SER A 120 -18.47 -7.93 -17.11
N ILE A 121 -17.52 -7.56 -16.28
CA ILE A 121 -17.76 -7.11 -14.91
C ILE A 121 -17.41 -5.64 -14.78
N ALA A 122 -18.20 -4.91 -13.99
CA ALA A 122 -17.96 -3.49 -13.74
C ALA A 122 -16.78 -3.32 -12.79
N PRO A 123 -15.74 -2.54 -13.16
CA PRO A 123 -14.58 -2.30 -12.31
C PRO A 123 -14.94 -1.77 -10.92
N GLU A 124 -15.95 -0.89 -10.85
CA GLU A 124 -16.42 -0.29 -9.59
C GLU A 124 -16.99 -1.35 -8.64
N GLN A 125 -17.71 -2.34 -9.17
CA GLN A 125 -18.25 -3.46 -8.40
C GLN A 125 -17.12 -4.32 -7.84
N VAL A 126 -16.14 -4.68 -8.68
CA VAL A 126 -14.95 -5.46 -8.26
C VAL A 126 -14.16 -4.72 -7.19
N TYR A 127 -13.91 -3.42 -7.39
CA TYR A 127 -13.22 -2.62 -6.38
C TYR A 127 -13.99 -2.56 -5.06
N ALA A 128 -15.31 -2.31 -5.11
CA ALA A 128 -16.16 -2.28 -3.91
C ALA A 128 -16.15 -3.65 -3.18
N GLY A 129 -16.26 -4.75 -3.93
CA GLY A 129 -16.17 -6.10 -3.39
C GLY A 129 -14.81 -6.37 -2.72
N ALA A 130 -13.72 -6.02 -3.40
CA ALA A 130 -12.38 -6.24 -2.88
C ALA A 130 -12.09 -5.43 -1.60
N VAL A 131 -12.50 -4.15 -1.52
CA VAL A 131 -12.26 -3.33 -0.31
C VAL A 131 -13.17 -3.73 0.85
N ALA A 132 -14.28 -4.40 0.59
CA ALA A 132 -15.18 -4.96 1.61
C ALA A 132 -14.71 -6.31 2.15
N GLN A 133 -13.78 -6.98 1.48
CA GLN A 133 -13.21 -8.25 1.90
C GLN A 133 -11.86 -8.06 2.59
N PRO A 134 -11.62 -8.73 3.73
CA PRO A 134 -10.34 -8.65 4.41
C PRO A 134 -9.27 -9.46 3.66
N PHE A 135 -8.05 -8.93 3.58
CA PHE A 135 -6.86 -9.69 3.22
C PHE A 135 -5.88 -9.71 4.39
N GLN A 136 -5.32 -10.88 4.66
CA GLN A 136 -4.47 -11.10 5.85
C GLN A 136 -5.13 -10.60 7.15
N GLY A 137 -6.43 -10.83 7.28
CA GLY A 137 -7.21 -10.56 8.49
C GLY A 137 -7.64 -9.09 8.71
N ARG A 138 -7.45 -8.20 7.73
CA ARG A 138 -7.84 -6.77 7.83
C ARG A 138 -8.38 -6.23 6.52
N LEU A 139 -9.30 -5.27 6.60
CA LEU A 139 -9.72 -4.47 5.46
C LEU A 139 -8.60 -3.50 5.02
N LEU A 140 -8.62 -3.08 3.76
CA LEU A 140 -7.62 -2.14 3.23
C LEU A 140 -7.49 -0.86 4.09
N LYS A 141 -8.62 -0.27 4.49
CA LYS A 141 -8.62 0.93 5.36
C LYS A 141 -8.03 0.68 6.75
N GLU A 142 -8.17 -0.54 7.26
CA GLU A 142 -7.61 -0.93 8.56
C GLU A 142 -6.11 -1.13 8.48
N TRP A 143 -5.61 -1.64 7.34
CA TRP A 143 -4.18 -1.68 7.06
C TRP A 143 -3.56 -0.28 7.01
N GLY A 144 -4.23 0.69 6.35
CA GLY A 144 -3.78 2.09 6.34
C GLY A 144 -3.66 2.68 7.74
N LYS A 145 -4.69 2.51 8.57
CA LYS A 145 -4.68 2.95 9.98
C LYS A 145 -3.61 2.26 10.82
N LYS A 146 -3.44 0.95 10.61
CA LYS A 146 -2.41 0.18 11.33
C LYS A 146 -1.00 0.67 11.00
N LEU A 147 -0.69 0.85 9.73
CA LEU A 147 0.62 1.36 9.29
C LEU A 147 0.91 2.74 9.87
N GLU A 148 -0.09 3.62 9.89
CA GLU A 148 0.00 4.96 10.49
C GLU A 148 0.25 4.87 11.99
N SER A 149 -0.53 4.05 12.73
CA SER A 149 -0.40 3.86 14.18
C SER A 149 0.94 3.25 14.56
N ASP A 150 1.35 2.17 13.90
CA ASP A 150 2.62 1.49 14.18
C ASP A 150 3.82 2.43 13.98
N ARG A 151 3.74 3.30 12.98
CA ARG A 151 4.75 4.33 12.74
C ARG A 151 4.72 5.41 13.81
N LEU A 152 3.54 5.89 14.19
CA LEU A 152 3.37 6.88 15.24
C LEU A 152 3.96 6.39 16.55
N ASP A 153 3.72 5.15 16.93
CA ASP A 153 4.25 4.54 18.16
C ASP A 153 5.79 4.51 18.14
N LYS A 154 6.40 4.16 17.01
CA LYS A 154 7.86 4.18 16.85
C LYS A 154 8.44 5.58 16.98
N ILE A 155 7.82 6.57 16.33
CA ILE A 155 8.26 7.98 16.42
C ILE A 155 8.09 8.49 17.85
N THR A 156 6.93 8.26 18.46
CA THR A 156 6.62 8.69 19.84
C THR A 156 7.62 8.13 20.83
N ASN A 157 7.93 6.83 20.72
CA ASN A 157 8.90 6.17 21.60
C ASN A 157 10.32 6.71 21.39
N ALA A 158 10.71 6.96 20.13
CA ALA A 158 12.01 7.54 19.81
C ALA A 158 12.18 8.96 20.37
N VAL A 159 11.15 9.82 20.17
CA VAL A 159 11.14 11.19 20.70
C VAL A 159 11.14 11.19 22.23
N ARG A 160 10.29 10.35 22.86
CA ARG A 160 10.23 10.23 24.33
C ARG A 160 11.58 9.77 24.90
N SER A 161 12.19 8.75 24.30
CA SER A 161 13.48 8.21 24.73
C SER A 161 14.59 9.25 24.62
N GLY A 162 14.69 9.94 23.47
CA GLY A 162 15.69 11.00 23.29
C GLY A 162 15.51 12.16 24.27
N PHE A 163 14.26 12.55 24.50
CA PHE A 163 13.93 13.61 25.45
C PHE A 163 14.34 13.24 26.89
N LEU A 164 14.06 12.00 27.32
CA LEU A 164 14.46 11.50 28.65
C LEU A 164 15.96 11.33 28.82
N GLN A 165 16.69 11.05 27.71
CA GLN A 165 18.16 10.90 27.70
C GLN A 165 18.89 12.24 27.58
N GLY A 166 18.16 13.36 27.44
CA GLY A 166 18.76 14.68 27.24
C GLY A 166 19.43 14.85 25.88
N GLU A 167 18.97 14.09 24.86
CA GLU A 167 19.52 14.20 23.49
C GLU A 167 19.23 15.59 22.90
N THR A 168 20.12 16.06 22.02
CA THR A 168 19.87 17.28 21.24
C THR A 168 18.75 17.06 20.23
N VAL A 169 18.16 18.15 19.75
CA VAL A 169 17.11 18.12 18.71
C VAL A 169 17.59 17.32 17.49
N GLU A 170 18.81 17.57 17.03
CA GLU A 170 19.40 16.90 15.87
C GLU A 170 19.57 15.39 16.12
N GLN A 171 19.94 14.99 17.34
CA GLN A 171 20.05 13.57 17.72
C GLN A 171 18.69 12.89 17.69
N ILE A 172 17.65 13.52 18.24
CA ILE A 172 16.28 13.00 18.21
C ILE A 172 15.79 12.88 16.76
N VAL A 173 15.98 13.92 15.93
CA VAL A 173 15.58 13.88 14.51
C VAL A 173 16.33 12.79 13.74
N LYS A 174 17.65 12.60 13.98
CA LYS A 174 18.41 11.50 13.38
C LYS A 174 17.90 10.14 13.84
N ARG A 175 17.56 9.97 15.11
CA ARG A 175 16.97 8.74 15.64
C ARG A 175 15.64 8.41 14.93
N VAL A 176 14.80 9.40 14.69
CA VAL A 176 13.53 9.23 14.01
C VAL A 176 13.72 8.99 12.52
N ALA A 177 14.34 9.93 11.83
CA ALA A 177 14.38 9.97 10.36
C ALA A 177 15.56 9.20 9.74
N GLY A 178 16.57 8.86 10.54
CA GLY A 178 17.82 8.30 10.07
C GLY A 178 18.77 9.33 9.47
N THR A 179 20.00 8.90 9.16
CA THR A 179 21.04 9.75 8.59
C THR A 179 21.05 9.70 7.06
N PRO A 180 21.22 10.82 6.37
CA PRO A 180 21.32 10.84 4.89
C PRO A 180 22.43 9.94 4.35
N GLN A 181 23.56 9.86 5.06
CA GLN A 181 24.73 9.03 4.70
C GLN A 181 24.42 7.53 4.65
N ARG A 182 23.40 7.09 5.38
CA ARG A 182 22.91 5.70 5.40
C ARG A 182 21.57 5.55 4.67
N ASN A 183 21.28 6.41 3.71
CA ASN A 183 20.00 6.42 3.01
C ASN A 183 18.79 6.39 3.97
N ARG A 184 18.96 6.93 5.19
CA ARG A 184 17.95 6.93 6.27
C ARG A 184 17.50 5.53 6.72
N GLU A 185 18.32 4.50 6.50
CA GLU A 185 18.00 3.12 6.89
C GLU A 185 18.15 2.88 8.40
N ASP A 186 18.89 3.73 9.08
CA ASP A 186 19.12 3.72 10.52
C ASP A 186 18.04 4.45 11.35
N GLY A 187 17.05 5.06 10.71
CA GLY A 187 15.92 5.70 11.39
C GLY A 187 14.82 4.72 11.76
N VAL A 188 14.10 4.99 12.87
CA VAL A 188 12.98 4.14 13.32
C VAL A 188 11.83 4.06 12.32
N ILE A 189 11.67 5.07 11.46
CA ILE A 189 10.62 5.10 10.43
C ILE A 189 10.92 4.19 9.23
N ASN A 190 12.14 3.66 9.09
CA ASN A 190 12.50 2.80 7.96
C ASN A 190 11.66 1.51 7.89
N THR A 191 11.30 0.93 9.05
CA THR A 191 10.43 -0.25 9.08
C THR A 191 9.05 0.02 8.48
N ALA A 192 8.49 1.23 8.67
CA ALA A 192 7.19 1.61 8.10
C ALA A 192 7.20 1.57 6.57
N ARG A 193 8.33 1.84 5.91
CA ARG A 193 8.48 1.74 4.44
C ARG A 193 8.40 0.31 3.95
N ARG A 194 9.01 -0.63 4.67
CA ARG A 194 8.96 -2.07 4.36
C ARG A 194 7.55 -2.60 4.54
N ASP A 195 6.89 -2.23 5.63
CA ASP A 195 5.52 -2.64 5.94
C ASP A 195 4.54 -2.09 4.89
N LEU A 196 4.67 -0.82 4.51
CA LEU A 196 3.89 -0.20 3.43
C LEU A 196 4.08 -0.93 2.10
N ALA A 197 5.32 -1.28 1.75
CA ALA A 197 5.62 -2.01 0.51
C ALA A 197 5.00 -3.41 0.50
N VAL A 198 5.00 -4.11 1.63
CA VAL A 198 4.36 -5.43 1.77
C VAL A 198 2.86 -5.31 1.61
N VAL A 199 2.21 -4.43 2.37
CA VAL A 199 0.75 -4.23 2.32
C VAL A 199 0.31 -3.80 0.92
N THR A 200 1.06 -2.91 0.26
CA THR A 200 0.74 -2.46 -1.11
C THR A 200 0.76 -3.61 -2.11
N ARG A 201 1.81 -4.46 -2.11
CA ARG A 201 1.87 -5.63 -3.00
C ARG A 201 0.74 -6.61 -2.74
N THR A 202 0.44 -6.86 -1.47
CA THR A 202 -0.65 -7.76 -1.09
C THR A 202 -2.01 -7.20 -1.52
N ALA A 203 -2.23 -5.89 -1.39
CA ALA A 203 -3.46 -5.24 -1.86
C ALA A 203 -3.65 -5.39 -3.38
N VAL A 204 -2.60 -5.20 -4.18
CA VAL A 204 -2.67 -5.43 -5.65
C VAL A 204 -3.02 -6.87 -5.96
N ASN A 205 -2.37 -7.85 -5.31
CA ASN A 205 -2.69 -9.27 -5.50
C ASN A 205 -4.13 -9.60 -5.08
N HIS A 206 -4.63 -8.98 -4.02
CA HIS A 206 -6.01 -9.15 -3.57
C HIS A 206 -7.00 -8.63 -4.61
N MET A 207 -6.77 -7.43 -5.18
CA MET A 207 -7.60 -6.90 -6.27
C MET A 207 -7.60 -7.82 -7.49
N ALA A 208 -6.43 -8.34 -7.89
CA ALA A 208 -6.31 -9.30 -8.99
C ALA A 208 -7.09 -10.59 -8.73
N ALA A 209 -7.01 -11.13 -7.52
CA ALA A 209 -7.72 -12.34 -7.14
C ALA A 209 -9.25 -12.13 -7.16
N THR A 210 -9.72 -11.02 -6.60
CA THR A 210 -11.15 -10.68 -6.58
C THR A 210 -11.69 -10.48 -8.00
N ALA A 211 -10.98 -9.76 -8.88
CA ALA A 211 -11.40 -9.58 -10.26
C ALA A 211 -11.54 -10.90 -11.02
N ARG A 212 -10.56 -11.82 -10.85
CA ARG A 212 -10.60 -13.16 -11.46
C ARG A 212 -11.76 -13.99 -10.91
N GLN A 213 -11.97 -13.96 -9.61
CA GLN A 213 -13.06 -14.69 -8.97
C GLN A 213 -14.42 -14.20 -9.44
N GLU A 214 -14.66 -12.89 -9.47
CA GLU A 214 -15.92 -12.33 -9.94
C GLU A 214 -16.14 -12.59 -11.42
N PHE A 215 -15.08 -12.49 -12.26
CA PHE A 215 -15.17 -12.84 -13.68
C PHE A 215 -15.56 -14.31 -13.87
N ALA A 216 -14.95 -15.23 -13.14
CA ALA A 216 -15.29 -16.64 -13.20
C ALA A 216 -16.72 -16.93 -12.73
N GLN A 217 -17.20 -16.23 -11.71
CA GLN A 217 -18.57 -16.39 -11.19
C GLN A 217 -19.64 -15.98 -12.22
N VAL A 218 -19.49 -14.80 -12.85
CA VAL A 218 -20.49 -14.34 -13.86
C VAL A 218 -20.41 -15.13 -15.15
N ASN A 219 -19.29 -15.82 -15.42
CA ASN A 219 -19.06 -16.64 -16.61
C ASN A 219 -18.97 -18.15 -16.28
N SER A 220 -19.63 -18.59 -15.21
CA SER A 220 -19.54 -19.97 -14.70
C SER A 220 -19.95 -21.05 -15.68
N ASP A 221 -20.74 -20.73 -16.71
CA ASP A 221 -21.12 -21.67 -17.78
C ASP A 221 -19.97 -22.03 -18.70
N ILE A 222 -18.93 -21.18 -18.80
CA ILE A 222 -17.76 -21.37 -19.66
C ILE A 222 -16.49 -21.52 -18.83
N VAL A 223 -16.36 -20.73 -17.77
CA VAL A 223 -15.15 -20.66 -16.93
C VAL A 223 -15.42 -21.40 -15.63
N LYS A 224 -14.80 -22.57 -15.46
CA LYS A 224 -14.77 -23.26 -14.17
C LYS A 224 -13.56 -22.80 -13.40
N ALA A 225 -13.79 -22.29 -12.17
CA ALA A 225 -12.73 -21.90 -11.25
C ALA A 225 -11.95 -23.12 -10.73
#